data_36d8d89cc8b471270b4453627b629ddd
#
_entry.id   36d8d89cc8b471270b4453627b629ddd
#
_cell.length_a   1.000
_cell.length_b   1.000
_cell.length_c   1.000
_cell.angle_alpha   90.00
_cell.angle_beta   90.00
_cell.angle_gamma   90.00
#
_symmetry.space_group_name_H-M   'P 1'
#
loop_
_entity.id
_entity.type
_entity.pdbx_description
1 polymer ?
#
loop_
_entity_poly.entity_id
_entity_poly.type
_entity_poly.pdbx_seq_one_letter_code
_entity_poly.pdbx_strand_id
1 'polypeptide(L)'
;RLTLSPRFNYGRIIPEISRKDQFFHFQNKSRSKEIFSLFVSASDYRIKKMEEGTLIIDFSLKEGEKAQFTFFLFLFPLHISIPCPWEQTESFWKDWLTTCLGERKSLWGEYNTMITRSLLVLKLLTFQPSGAIAAAATTSLPEVIGGNRNWDYRYTWLRDASFTLKAMFELGHLNEADHFIKWLHQVYQKYGSKNLQIMYALDGKEDIKE
;
A
#
# COMPACT_ATOMS: atom_id res chain seq x y z
N ARG A 1 18.43 -17.59 -5.32
CA ARG A 1 17.19 -17.88 -6.09
C ARG A 1 16.09 -16.94 -5.71
N LEU A 2 15.39 -16.38 -6.70
CA LEU A 2 14.12 -15.67 -6.56
C LEU A 2 13.00 -16.52 -7.17
N THR A 3 11.92 -16.75 -6.42
CA THR A 3 10.69 -17.37 -6.93
C THR A 3 9.56 -16.37 -6.78
N LEU A 4 8.86 -16.07 -7.87
CA LEU A 4 7.76 -15.12 -7.92
C LEU A 4 6.54 -15.78 -8.56
N SER A 5 5.43 -15.80 -7.83
CA SER A 5 4.18 -16.41 -8.26
C SER A 5 2.99 -15.50 -7.93
N PRO A 6 2.88 -14.33 -8.57
CA PRO A 6 1.76 -13.44 -8.32
C PRO A 6 0.45 -14.12 -8.73
N ARG A 7 -0.63 -13.75 -8.06
CA ARG A 7 -1.97 -14.23 -8.34
C ARG A 7 -2.93 -13.05 -8.26
N PHE A 8 -3.84 -12.97 -9.22
CA PHE A 8 -4.88 -11.94 -9.23
C PHE A 8 -6.18 -12.47 -8.62
N ASN A 9 -7.07 -11.56 -8.26
CA ASN A 9 -8.39 -11.86 -7.73
C ASN A 9 -8.36 -12.92 -6.62
N TYR A 10 -7.66 -12.63 -5.53
CA TYR A 10 -7.53 -13.52 -4.35
C TYR A 10 -7.02 -14.94 -4.68
N GLY A 11 -6.07 -15.03 -5.59
CA GLY A 11 -5.47 -16.31 -5.98
C GLY A 11 -6.21 -17.08 -7.06
N ARG A 12 -7.35 -16.60 -7.52
CA ARG A 12 -8.21 -17.29 -8.49
C ARG A 12 -7.72 -17.20 -9.93
N ILE A 13 -6.87 -16.22 -10.24
CA ILE A 13 -6.38 -15.99 -11.61
C ILE A 13 -4.87 -16.16 -11.65
N ILE A 14 -4.45 -17.10 -12.48
CA ILE A 14 -3.05 -17.33 -12.80
C ILE A 14 -2.68 -16.39 -13.96
N PRO A 15 -1.68 -15.51 -13.83
CA PRO A 15 -1.29 -14.60 -14.89
C PRO A 15 -0.55 -15.29 -16.03
N GLU A 16 -0.60 -14.67 -17.19
CA GLU A 16 0.40 -14.91 -18.22
C GLU A 16 1.67 -14.15 -17.91
N ILE A 17 2.82 -14.78 -18.24
CA ILE A 17 4.12 -14.14 -18.06
C ILE A 17 4.68 -13.84 -19.44
N SER A 18 5.09 -12.60 -19.65
CA SER A 18 5.87 -12.18 -20.80
C SER A 18 7.15 -11.49 -20.36
N ARG A 19 8.16 -11.52 -21.21
CA ARG A 19 9.43 -10.83 -20.99
C ARG A 19 9.66 -9.79 -22.07
N LYS A 20 10.05 -8.59 -21.63
CA LYS A 20 10.54 -7.54 -22.54
C LYS A 20 11.78 -6.92 -21.87
N ASP A 21 12.95 -7.10 -22.52
CA ASP A 21 14.24 -6.67 -22.00
C ASP A 21 14.53 -7.23 -20.59
N GLN A 22 14.67 -6.33 -19.61
CA GLN A 22 14.89 -6.66 -18.19
C GLN A 22 13.58 -6.73 -17.38
N PHE A 23 12.43 -6.62 -18.06
CA PHE A 23 11.12 -6.65 -17.41
C PHE A 23 10.43 -7.98 -17.63
N PHE A 24 9.82 -8.49 -16.56
CA PHE A 24 8.89 -9.60 -16.58
C PHE A 24 7.51 -9.06 -16.23
N HIS A 25 6.56 -9.21 -17.14
CA HIS A 25 5.19 -8.77 -16.98
C HIS A 25 4.28 -9.95 -16.69
N PHE A 26 3.50 -9.81 -15.62
CA PHE A 26 2.46 -10.76 -15.23
C PHE A 26 1.12 -10.08 -15.50
N GLN A 27 0.38 -10.61 -16.46
CA GLN A 27 -0.84 -9.97 -16.94
C GLN A 27 -2.07 -10.84 -16.68
N ASN A 28 -3.14 -10.20 -16.22
CA ASN A 28 -4.46 -10.82 -16.12
C ASN A 28 -5.12 -10.85 -17.51
N LYS A 29 -5.37 -12.05 -18.06
CA LYS A 29 -6.04 -12.21 -19.37
C LYS A 29 -7.42 -11.56 -19.44
N SER A 30 -8.18 -11.63 -18.35
CA SER A 30 -9.54 -11.11 -18.30
C SER A 30 -9.60 -9.59 -18.11
N ARG A 31 -8.52 -8.97 -17.63
CA ARG A 31 -8.38 -7.55 -17.40
C ARG A 31 -7.01 -7.09 -17.86
N SER A 32 -6.90 -6.79 -19.14
CA SER A 32 -5.65 -6.40 -19.80
C SER A 32 -4.93 -5.19 -19.19
N LYS A 33 -5.62 -4.43 -18.33
CA LYS A 33 -5.07 -3.27 -17.63
C LYS A 33 -4.40 -3.62 -16.29
N GLU A 34 -4.60 -4.82 -15.75
CA GLU A 34 -3.96 -5.26 -14.51
C GLU A 34 -2.64 -5.95 -14.85
N ILE A 35 -1.55 -5.23 -14.72
CA ILE A 35 -0.20 -5.73 -14.98
C ILE A 35 0.64 -5.56 -13.72
N PHE A 36 1.24 -6.65 -13.27
CA PHE A 36 2.30 -6.63 -12.28
C PHE A 36 3.63 -6.84 -13.02
N SER A 37 4.61 -6.01 -12.77
CA SER A 37 5.90 -6.06 -13.44
C SER A 37 7.05 -6.21 -12.45
N LEU A 38 8.00 -7.04 -12.80
CA LEU A 38 9.27 -7.19 -12.11
C LEU A 38 10.39 -6.69 -13.02
N PHE A 39 11.18 -5.75 -12.53
CA PHE A 39 12.46 -5.39 -13.11
C PHE A 39 13.58 -6.13 -12.39
N VAL A 40 14.51 -6.70 -13.17
CA VAL A 40 15.67 -7.42 -12.65
C VAL A 40 16.94 -6.73 -13.10
N SER A 41 17.74 -6.27 -12.14
CA SER A 41 19.11 -5.79 -12.36
C SER A 41 20.06 -6.66 -11.55
N ALA A 42 20.73 -7.58 -12.20
CA ALA A 42 21.75 -8.43 -11.64
C ALA A 42 22.81 -8.72 -12.72
N SER A 43 24.08 -8.82 -12.33
CA SER A 43 25.21 -9.06 -13.25
C SER A 43 25.13 -10.41 -13.92
N ASP A 44 24.69 -11.44 -13.22
CA ASP A 44 24.51 -12.81 -13.74
C ASP A 44 23.23 -13.41 -13.19
N TYR A 45 22.29 -13.72 -14.08
CA TYR A 45 21.08 -14.45 -13.73
C TYR A 45 20.60 -15.37 -14.84
N ARG A 46 19.94 -16.47 -14.46
CA ARG A 46 19.34 -17.45 -15.38
C ARG A 46 17.88 -17.66 -15.05
N ILE A 47 17.03 -17.63 -16.08
CA ILE A 47 15.63 -18.00 -15.94
C ILE A 47 15.56 -19.53 -15.89
N LYS A 48 15.09 -20.08 -14.76
CA LYS A 48 14.90 -21.50 -14.58
C LYS A 48 13.51 -21.97 -14.98
N LYS A 49 12.50 -21.14 -14.70
CA LYS A 49 11.09 -21.42 -15.03
C LYS A 49 10.36 -20.12 -15.33
N MET A 50 9.55 -20.11 -16.38
CA MET A 50 8.66 -19.01 -16.73
C MET A 50 7.38 -19.57 -17.33
N GLU A 51 6.54 -20.18 -16.51
CA GLU A 51 5.30 -20.83 -16.90
C GLU A 51 4.31 -20.92 -15.74
N GLU A 52 3.03 -21.16 -16.03
CA GLU A 52 1.98 -21.31 -15.03
C GLU A 52 1.90 -20.16 -14.01
N GLY A 53 2.16 -18.93 -14.48
CA GLY A 53 2.18 -17.75 -13.61
C GLY A 53 3.31 -17.75 -12.58
N THR A 54 4.36 -18.55 -12.78
CA THR A 54 5.51 -18.65 -11.88
C THR A 54 6.80 -18.34 -12.62
N LEU A 55 7.58 -17.41 -12.08
CA LEU A 55 8.91 -17.07 -12.53
C LEU A 55 9.93 -17.52 -11.49
N ILE A 56 10.90 -18.31 -11.91
CA ILE A 56 12.05 -18.71 -11.09
C ILE A 56 13.32 -18.20 -11.75
N ILE A 57 14.08 -17.41 -11.01
CA ILE A 57 15.37 -16.86 -11.43
C ILE A 57 16.43 -17.35 -10.48
N ASP A 58 17.46 -18.00 -10.98
CA ASP A 58 18.70 -18.27 -10.25
C ASP A 58 19.73 -17.17 -10.59
N PHE A 59 20.42 -16.67 -9.60
CA PHE A 59 21.46 -15.66 -9.74
C PHE A 59 22.62 -15.96 -8.79
N SER A 60 23.82 -15.53 -9.17
CA SER A 60 25.03 -15.62 -8.38
C SER A 60 25.55 -14.23 -8.09
N LEU A 61 26.06 -14.01 -6.89
CA LEU A 61 26.69 -12.75 -6.47
C LEU A 61 28.04 -13.06 -5.87
N LYS A 62 29.03 -12.29 -6.26
CA LYS A 62 30.34 -12.23 -5.59
C LYS A 62 30.27 -11.22 -4.44
N GLU A 63 31.25 -11.28 -3.57
CA GLU A 63 31.39 -10.30 -2.49
C GLU A 63 31.42 -8.86 -3.05
N GLY A 64 30.58 -7.98 -2.51
CA GLY A 64 30.40 -6.61 -2.96
C GLY A 64 29.44 -6.39 -4.13
N GLU A 65 29.03 -7.43 -4.85
CA GLU A 65 28.00 -7.30 -5.89
C GLU A 65 26.59 -7.20 -5.33
N LYS A 66 25.73 -6.48 -6.06
CA LYS A 66 24.31 -6.28 -5.68
C LYS A 66 23.40 -6.76 -6.79
N ALA A 67 22.32 -7.43 -6.42
CA ALA A 67 21.18 -7.67 -7.30
C ALA A 67 19.98 -6.85 -6.82
N GLN A 68 19.31 -6.18 -7.75
CA GLN A 68 18.13 -5.38 -7.46
C GLN A 68 16.92 -5.98 -8.17
N PHE A 69 15.85 -6.18 -7.41
CA PHE A 69 14.56 -6.65 -7.90
C PHE A 69 13.51 -5.61 -7.54
N THR A 70 12.94 -4.96 -8.56
CA THR A 70 11.95 -3.91 -8.33
C THR A 70 10.60 -4.34 -8.87
N PHE A 71 9.59 -4.31 -8.00
CA PHE A 71 8.23 -4.71 -8.31
C PHE A 71 7.36 -3.48 -8.56
N PHE A 72 6.57 -3.56 -9.63
CA PHE A 72 5.64 -2.51 -10.00
C PHE A 72 4.24 -3.09 -10.14
N LEU A 73 3.26 -2.46 -9.54
CA LEU A 73 1.85 -2.73 -9.77
C LEU A 73 1.28 -1.57 -10.58
N PHE A 74 0.97 -1.81 -11.84
CA PHE A 74 0.42 -0.80 -12.73
C PHE A 74 -0.92 -1.24 -13.31
N LEU A 75 -1.77 -0.25 -13.52
CA LEU A 75 -2.97 -0.38 -14.34
C LEU A 75 -2.67 -0.16 -15.84
N PHE A 76 -1.44 0.27 -16.18
CA PHE A 76 -0.98 0.52 -17.55
C PHE A 76 0.51 0.24 -17.68
N PRO A 77 0.98 -0.24 -18.87
CA PRO A 77 2.41 -0.35 -19.14
C PRO A 77 3.03 1.05 -19.26
N LEU A 78 3.87 1.40 -18.33
CA LEU A 78 4.65 2.64 -18.36
C LEU A 78 6.09 2.32 -18.74
N HIS A 79 6.64 3.06 -19.72
CA HIS A 79 8.08 3.13 -19.95
C HIS A 79 8.69 4.02 -18.87
N ILE A 80 9.19 3.43 -17.81
CA ILE A 80 9.80 4.18 -16.71
C ILE A 80 11.30 3.93 -16.74
N SER A 81 12.06 5.02 -16.79
CA SER A 81 13.44 5.03 -16.29
C SER A 81 13.36 4.85 -14.78
N ILE A 82 13.90 3.76 -14.26
CA ILE A 82 13.78 3.42 -12.84
C ILE A 82 14.96 4.03 -12.09
N PRO A 83 14.80 5.19 -11.44
CA PRO A 83 15.74 5.58 -10.40
C PRO A 83 15.58 4.60 -9.23
N CYS A 84 16.61 4.42 -8.43
CA CYS A 84 16.48 3.67 -7.19
C CYS A 84 15.48 4.41 -6.26
N PRO A 85 14.26 3.93 -6.05
CA PRO A 85 13.25 4.68 -5.31
C PRO A 85 13.52 4.66 -3.81
N TRP A 86 14.53 3.94 -3.36
CA TRP A 86 14.83 3.77 -1.94
C TRP A 86 15.18 5.09 -1.26
N GLU A 87 16.12 5.84 -1.84
CA GLU A 87 16.57 7.12 -1.28
C GLU A 87 15.42 8.14 -1.23
N GLN A 88 14.60 8.20 -2.29
CA GLN A 88 13.45 9.07 -2.33
C GLN A 88 12.39 8.66 -1.29
N THR A 89 12.15 7.36 -1.15
CA THR A 89 11.23 6.82 -0.16
C THR A 89 11.73 7.11 1.26
N GLU A 90 13.00 6.89 1.52
CA GLU A 90 13.60 7.17 2.83
C GLU A 90 13.55 8.66 3.18
N SER A 91 13.87 9.55 2.22
CA SER A 91 13.76 11.00 2.39
C SER A 91 12.33 11.41 2.69
N PHE A 92 11.37 10.95 1.88
CA PHE A 92 9.95 11.23 2.11
C PHE A 92 9.50 10.93 3.56
N TRP A 93 9.85 9.74 4.08
CA TRP A 93 9.45 9.35 5.42
C TRP A 93 10.18 10.13 6.51
N LYS A 94 11.46 10.44 6.32
CA LYS A 94 12.23 11.29 7.24
C LYS A 94 11.69 12.71 7.27
N ASP A 95 11.43 13.30 6.11
CA ASP A 95 10.90 14.65 5.99
C ASP A 95 9.51 14.76 6.60
N TRP A 96 8.65 13.79 6.31
CA TRP A 96 7.31 13.73 6.90
C TRP A 96 7.36 13.64 8.44
N LEU A 97 8.21 12.79 9.00
CA LEU A 97 8.39 12.71 10.45
C LEU A 97 8.96 14.00 11.03
N THR A 98 9.93 14.63 10.34
CA THR A 98 10.59 15.83 10.82
C THR A 98 9.64 17.02 10.88
N THR A 99 8.72 17.13 9.92
CA THR A 99 7.72 18.20 9.87
C THR A 99 6.92 18.32 11.17
N CYS A 100 6.67 17.22 11.85
CA CYS A 100 5.79 17.19 13.01
C CYS A 100 6.49 16.88 14.31
N LEU A 101 7.48 16.01 14.27
CA LEU A 101 8.23 15.64 15.47
C LEU A 101 9.28 16.68 15.87
N GLY A 102 9.80 17.48 14.92
CA GLY A 102 10.77 18.54 15.10
C GLY A 102 11.30 18.72 16.52
N GLU A 103 11.02 19.87 17.12
CA GLU A 103 11.39 20.20 18.49
C GLU A 103 10.62 19.41 19.56
N ARG A 104 9.48 18.79 19.20
CA ARG A 104 8.61 18.06 20.14
C ARG A 104 9.14 16.68 20.53
N LYS A 105 10.16 16.15 19.85
CA LYS A 105 10.79 14.87 20.23
C LYS A 105 11.23 14.82 21.69
N SER A 106 11.61 15.94 22.26
CA SER A 106 12.02 16.03 23.67
C SER A 106 10.89 15.86 24.67
N LEU A 107 9.63 16.00 24.23
CA LEU A 107 8.46 15.96 25.14
C LEU A 107 8.05 14.54 25.54
N TRP A 108 8.42 13.51 24.74
CA TRP A 108 7.93 12.14 24.95
C TRP A 108 8.96 11.20 25.59
N GLY A 109 10.19 11.66 25.83
CA GLY A 109 11.22 10.90 26.52
C GLY A 109 11.39 9.47 25.96
N GLU A 110 11.26 8.48 26.80
CA GLU A 110 11.39 7.05 26.45
C GLU A 110 10.33 6.54 25.47
N TYR A 111 9.15 7.16 25.38
CA TYR A 111 8.05 6.77 24.47
C TYR A 111 8.26 7.23 23.03
N ASN A 112 9.29 8.02 22.75
CA ASN A 112 9.53 8.63 21.44
C ASN A 112 9.54 7.61 20.29
N THR A 113 10.22 6.47 20.49
CA THR A 113 10.29 5.40 19.49
C THR A 113 8.91 4.79 19.21
N MET A 114 8.10 4.57 20.25
CA MET A 114 6.76 4.02 20.12
C MET A 114 5.83 4.99 19.38
N ILE A 115 5.84 6.26 19.74
CA ILE A 115 5.04 7.31 19.11
C ILE A 115 5.43 7.46 17.63
N THR A 116 6.72 7.51 17.32
CA THR A 116 7.20 7.56 15.94
C THR A 116 6.71 6.36 15.12
N ARG A 117 6.81 5.16 15.67
CA ARG A 117 6.33 3.95 14.99
C ARG A 117 4.82 3.97 14.77
N SER A 118 4.06 4.40 15.76
CA SER A 118 2.60 4.53 15.66
C SER A 118 2.20 5.53 14.58
N LEU A 119 2.86 6.68 14.51
CA LEU A 119 2.64 7.69 13.46
C LEU A 119 2.89 7.13 12.06
N LEU A 120 4.00 6.41 11.86
CA LEU A 120 4.31 5.77 10.58
C LEU A 120 3.21 4.80 10.16
N VAL A 121 2.66 4.02 11.10
CA VAL A 121 1.54 3.10 10.82
C VAL A 121 0.29 3.88 10.40
N LEU A 122 -0.08 4.91 11.13
CA LEU A 122 -1.25 5.74 10.80
C LEU A 122 -1.10 6.40 9.42
N LYS A 123 0.11 6.90 9.09
CA LYS A 123 0.39 7.45 7.76
C LYS A 123 0.29 6.41 6.66
N LEU A 124 0.77 5.18 6.89
CA LEU A 124 0.65 4.07 5.92
C LEU A 124 -0.80 3.70 5.62
N LEU A 125 -1.72 3.91 6.55
CA LEU A 125 -3.15 3.67 6.37
C LEU A 125 -3.87 4.81 5.63
N THR A 126 -3.20 5.93 5.41
CA THR A 126 -3.75 7.05 4.63
C THR A 126 -3.61 6.76 3.14
N PHE A 127 -4.74 6.65 2.43
CA PHE A 127 -4.77 6.42 0.99
C PHE A 127 -4.60 7.76 0.25
N GLN A 128 -3.36 8.07 -0.10
CA GLN A 128 -2.97 9.35 -0.68
C GLN A 128 -3.81 9.81 -1.89
N PRO A 129 -4.23 8.92 -2.84
CA PRO A 129 -5.00 9.38 -4.00
C PRO A 129 -6.35 10.03 -3.69
N SER A 130 -7.00 9.64 -2.59
CA SER A 130 -8.28 10.21 -2.20
C SER A 130 -8.23 11.01 -0.89
N GLY A 131 -7.28 10.73 -0.02
CA GLY A 131 -7.22 11.25 1.35
C GLY A 131 -8.00 10.40 2.36
N ALA A 132 -8.64 9.32 1.93
CA ALA A 132 -9.30 8.36 2.81
C ALA A 132 -8.31 7.68 3.76
N ILE A 133 -8.79 7.20 4.90
CA ILE A 133 -7.97 6.48 5.89
C ILE A 133 -8.58 5.11 6.11
N ALA A 134 -7.83 4.05 5.80
CA ALA A 134 -8.23 2.69 6.14
C ALA A 134 -8.15 2.47 7.65
N ALA A 135 -9.11 1.74 8.23
CA ALA A 135 -9.07 1.42 9.65
C ALA A 135 -7.92 0.47 9.99
N ALA A 136 -7.63 -0.48 9.10
CA ALA A 136 -6.43 -1.31 9.16
C ALA A 136 -6.03 -1.83 7.77
N ALA A 137 -4.85 -2.44 7.65
CA ALA A 137 -4.38 -3.05 6.41
C ALA A 137 -5.00 -4.43 6.11
N THR A 138 -5.73 -5.01 7.06
CA THR A 138 -6.27 -6.38 6.99
C THR A 138 -7.74 -6.45 7.41
N THR A 139 -8.34 -7.60 7.16
CA THR A 139 -9.59 -8.00 7.83
C THR A 139 -9.32 -8.43 9.26
N SER A 140 -10.36 -8.48 10.10
CA SER A 140 -10.27 -9.08 11.43
C SER A 140 -10.27 -10.60 11.36
N LEU A 141 -9.85 -11.24 12.46
CA LEU A 141 -10.22 -12.62 12.74
C LEU A 141 -11.71 -12.66 13.17
N PRO A 142 -12.38 -13.83 13.10
CA PRO A 142 -13.69 -13.98 13.70
C PRO A 142 -13.68 -13.62 15.20
N GLU A 143 -14.74 -12.96 15.68
CA GLU A 143 -14.87 -12.59 17.09
C GLU A 143 -14.84 -13.82 18.03
N VAL A 144 -15.31 -14.96 17.54
CA VAL A 144 -15.25 -16.24 18.24
C VAL A 144 -14.76 -17.32 17.30
N ILE A 145 -14.06 -18.33 17.84
CA ILE A 145 -13.55 -19.48 17.06
C ILE A 145 -14.74 -20.19 16.36
N GLY A 146 -14.63 -20.33 15.03
CA GLY A 146 -15.68 -20.90 14.19
C GLY A 146 -16.86 -19.96 13.89
N GLY A 147 -16.81 -18.72 14.36
CA GLY A 147 -17.79 -17.68 14.05
C GLY A 147 -17.61 -17.10 12.66
N ASN A 148 -18.62 -16.36 12.20
CA ASN A 148 -18.67 -15.71 10.90
C ASN A 148 -18.63 -14.18 10.97
N ARG A 149 -18.46 -13.60 12.17
CA ARG A 149 -18.33 -12.16 12.34
C ARG A 149 -16.90 -11.71 12.15
N ASN A 150 -16.53 -11.45 10.90
CA ASN A 150 -15.27 -10.85 10.49
C ASN A 150 -15.58 -9.43 10.00
N TRP A 151 -14.69 -8.51 10.32
CA TRP A 151 -14.82 -7.12 9.89
C TRP A 151 -13.74 -6.79 8.89
N ASP A 152 -14.11 -6.15 7.79
CA ASP A 152 -13.12 -5.68 6.83
C ASP A 152 -12.66 -4.27 7.21
N TYR A 153 -11.47 -4.18 7.79
CA TYR A 153 -10.87 -2.91 8.19
C TYR A 153 -10.09 -2.20 7.08
N ARG A 154 -10.01 -2.79 5.88
CA ARG A 154 -9.38 -2.14 4.72
C ARG A 154 -10.21 -1.00 4.14
N TYR A 155 -11.43 -0.83 4.64
CA TYR A 155 -12.33 0.28 4.35
C TYR A 155 -12.09 1.46 5.30
N THR A 156 -12.64 2.62 4.92
CA THR A 156 -12.66 3.81 5.78
C THR A 156 -13.83 3.72 6.75
N TRP A 157 -13.57 3.32 7.98
CA TRP A 157 -14.52 3.42 9.08
C TRP A 157 -14.44 4.84 9.64
N LEU A 158 -15.55 5.56 9.63
CA LEU A 158 -15.56 6.97 10.06
C LEU A 158 -15.13 7.15 11.52
N ARG A 159 -15.50 6.22 12.39
CA ARG A 159 -15.06 6.18 13.79
C ARG A 159 -13.54 6.11 13.90
N ASP A 160 -12.93 5.15 13.23
CA ASP A 160 -11.49 4.87 13.29
C ASP A 160 -10.69 6.01 12.66
N ALA A 161 -11.16 6.53 11.54
CA ALA A 161 -10.58 7.69 10.89
C ALA A 161 -10.60 8.92 11.82
N SER A 162 -11.67 9.12 12.58
CA SER A 162 -11.78 10.24 13.53
C SER A 162 -10.71 10.17 14.63
N PHE A 163 -10.44 8.99 15.19
CA PHE A 163 -9.37 8.82 16.17
C PHE A 163 -7.98 9.00 15.56
N THR A 164 -7.77 8.47 14.36
CA THR A 164 -6.52 8.65 13.62
C THR A 164 -6.24 10.13 13.36
N LEU A 165 -7.25 10.87 12.89
CA LEU A 165 -7.13 12.30 12.64
C LEU A 165 -6.84 13.08 13.89
N LYS A 166 -7.51 12.75 15.00
CA LYS A 166 -7.25 13.39 16.30
C LYS A 166 -5.78 13.20 16.69
N ALA A 167 -5.27 11.97 16.65
CA ALA A 167 -3.89 11.68 16.98
C ALA A 167 -2.90 12.41 16.06
N MET A 168 -3.14 12.41 14.76
CA MET A 168 -2.30 13.14 13.79
C MET A 168 -2.34 14.65 14.03
N PHE A 169 -3.51 15.21 14.27
CA PHE A 169 -3.70 16.64 14.55
C PHE A 169 -2.93 17.09 15.79
N GLU A 170 -3.06 16.35 16.91
CA GLU A 170 -2.36 16.63 18.16
C GLU A 170 -0.83 16.61 17.99
N LEU A 171 -0.35 15.82 17.03
CA LEU A 171 1.06 15.70 16.69
C LEU A 171 1.51 16.66 15.56
N GLY A 172 0.61 17.50 15.02
CA GLY A 172 0.91 18.56 14.06
C GLY A 172 0.76 18.16 12.58
N HIS A 173 0.22 16.98 12.27
CA HIS A 173 -0.03 16.52 10.90
C HIS A 173 -1.36 17.05 10.34
N LEU A 174 -1.41 18.33 10.02
CA LEU A 174 -2.62 19.01 9.56
C LEU A 174 -3.02 18.66 8.13
N ASN A 175 -2.06 18.33 7.28
CA ASN A 175 -2.30 18.03 5.86
C ASN A 175 -3.17 16.77 5.68
N GLU A 176 -2.96 15.74 6.49
CA GLU A 176 -3.75 14.52 6.46
C GLU A 176 -5.21 14.79 6.85
N ALA A 177 -5.41 15.63 7.86
CA ALA A 177 -6.74 16.04 8.27
C ALA A 177 -7.47 16.83 7.15
N ASP A 178 -6.80 17.77 6.50
CA ASP A 178 -7.36 18.53 5.39
C ASP A 178 -7.76 17.63 4.20
N HIS A 179 -6.90 16.69 3.83
CA HIS A 179 -7.21 15.74 2.75
C HIS A 179 -8.39 14.83 3.09
N PHE A 180 -8.46 14.33 4.31
CA PHE A 180 -9.58 13.51 4.74
C PHE A 180 -10.90 14.29 4.77
N ILE A 181 -10.91 15.50 5.28
CA ILE A 181 -12.11 16.36 5.30
C ILE A 181 -12.58 16.65 3.89
N LYS A 182 -11.68 16.92 2.94
CA LYS A 182 -12.03 17.08 1.53
C LYS A 182 -12.66 15.82 0.94
N TRP A 183 -12.08 14.65 1.22
CA TRP A 183 -12.65 13.38 0.81
C TRP A 183 -14.04 13.14 1.41
N LEU A 184 -14.21 13.36 2.71
CA LEU A 184 -15.49 13.19 3.38
C LEU A 184 -16.56 14.14 2.82
N HIS A 185 -16.17 15.38 2.53
CA HIS A 185 -17.06 16.36 1.90
C HIS A 185 -17.52 15.91 0.49
N GLN A 186 -16.63 15.33 -0.32
CA GLN A 186 -16.97 14.76 -1.62
C GLN A 186 -17.96 13.59 -1.49
N VAL A 187 -17.74 12.69 -0.53
CA VAL A 187 -18.65 11.59 -0.20
C VAL A 187 -20.02 12.13 0.18
N TYR A 188 -20.04 13.12 1.09
CA TYR A 188 -21.27 13.77 1.54
C TYR A 188 -22.04 14.44 0.37
N GLN A 189 -21.35 15.16 -0.51
CA GLN A 189 -21.97 15.78 -1.68
C GLN A 189 -22.56 14.75 -2.65
N LYS A 190 -21.88 13.62 -2.81
CA LYS A 190 -22.28 12.58 -3.75
C LYS A 190 -23.53 11.81 -3.31
N TYR A 191 -23.62 11.49 -2.03
CA TYR A 191 -24.67 10.61 -1.50
C TYR A 191 -25.73 11.34 -0.67
N GLY A 192 -25.54 12.62 -0.38
CA GLY A 192 -26.48 13.46 0.34
C GLY A 192 -26.45 13.31 1.85
N SER A 193 -27.24 14.17 2.52
CA SER A 193 -27.13 14.41 3.96
C SER A 193 -27.92 13.42 4.83
N LYS A 194 -28.70 12.49 4.26
CA LYS A 194 -29.70 11.81 5.04
C LYS A 194 -29.15 10.86 6.10
N ASN A 195 -28.07 10.14 5.80
CA ASN A 195 -27.34 9.35 6.80
C ASN A 195 -25.95 9.01 6.25
N LEU A 196 -24.89 9.49 6.87
CA LEU A 196 -23.57 8.96 6.62
C LEU A 196 -23.53 7.49 7.04
N GLN A 197 -22.96 6.63 6.18
CA GLN A 197 -22.71 5.25 6.53
C GLN A 197 -21.57 5.14 7.54
N ILE A 198 -21.51 4.02 8.23
CA ILE A 198 -20.43 3.77 9.22
C ILE A 198 -19.07 3.59 8.54
N MET A 199 -19.06 3.15 7.26
CA MET A 199 -17.84 2.93 6.48
C MET A 199 -18.06 3.18 4.97
N TYR A 200 -16.97 3.43 4.27
CA TYR A 200 -16.90 3.64 2.83
C TYR A 200 -15.65 2.97 2.24
N ALA A 201 -15.69 2.64 0.96
CA ALA A 201 -14.47 2.28 0.23
C ALA A 201 -13.49 3.47 0.19
N LEU A 202 -12.19 3.20 0.02
CA LEU A 202 -11.17 4.25 -0.03
C LEU A 202 -11.37 5.26 -1.20
N ASP A 203 -12.06 4.83 -2.26
CA ASP A 203 -12.47 5.70 -3.39
C ASP A 203 -13.82 6.40 -3.14
N GLY A 204 -14.39 6.30 -1.94
CA GLY A 204 -15.62 6.94 -1.53
C GLY A 204 -16.90 6.24 -2.01
N LYS A 205 -16.84 4.99 -2.48
CA LYS A 205 -18.05 4.22 -2.81
C LYS A 205 -18.74 3.72 -1.54
N GLU A 206 -20.09 3.70 -1.59
CA GLU A 206 -20.94 3.20 -0.50
C GLU A 206 -21.39 1.74 -0.69
N ASP A 207 -21.36 1.20 -1.91
CA ASP A 207 -21.69 -0.19 -2.21
C ASP A 207 -20.53 -1.11 -1.83
N ILE A 208 -20.50 -1.47 -0.57
CA ILE A 208 -19.50 -2.34 0.03
C ILE A 208 -20.17 -3.68 0.28
N LYS A 209 -19.62 -4.73 -0.33
CA LYS A 209 -20.00 -6.12 -0.04
C LYS A 209 -19.06 -6.68 0.99
N GLU A 210 -19.55 -6.93 2.18
CA GLU A 210 -18.91 -7.76 3.19
C GLU A 210 -19.06 -9.25 2.86
#